data_09c309615a2e3d0b1c871d7da1a33da0
#
_entry.id   09c309615a2e3d0b1c871d7da1a33da0
#
_cell.length_a   1.000
_cell.length_b   1.000
_cell.length_c   1.000
_cell.angle_alpha   90.00
_cell.angle_beta   90.00
_cell.angle_gamma   90.00
#
_symmetry.space_group_name_H-M   'P 1'
#
loop_
_entity.id
_entity.type
_entity.pdbx_description
1 polymer ?
#
loop_
_entity_poly.entity_id
_entity_poly.type
_entity_poly.pdbx_seq_one_letter_code
_entity_poly.pdbx_strand_id
1 'polypeptide(L)'
;SMGVSVSALAQARFTSSTQLQHLGQIEWKRPVTVQYTVTNTGNEPLVLTEVEPDCACTAARWTKTPIAPGDKGTVDVTFDAEALGHFQKSVAIFTNASPHLVYLKFDGEVVTEITDFARTHPYQVGQIRIDQNEINFPDVQHGERPVVDLSVVNLSDTPYEPVLMHLPPYLEMKAEPEV
;
A
#
# COMPACT_ATOMS: atom_id res chain seq x y z
N SER A 1 22.11 48.29 -16.04
CA SER A 1 21.38 47.16 -15.42
C SER A 1 22.15 45.88 -15.68
N MET A 2 22.73 45.31 -14.63
CA MET A 2 23.36 43.98 -14.67
C MET A 2 22.24 42.93 -14.50
N GLY A 3 21.95 42.18 -15.56
CA GLY A 3 21.05 41.02 -15.49
C GLY A 3 21.82 39.84 -14.95
N VAL A 4 21.43 39.35 -13.77
CA VAL A 4 21.92 38.07 -13.22
C VAL A 4 21.07 36.96 -13.80
N SER A 5 21.63 36.19 -14.74
CA SER A 5 21.00 34.98 -15.25
C SER A 5 21.28 33.82 -14.27
N VAL A 6 20.26 33.41 -13.53
CA VAL A 6 20.33 32.19 -12.71
C VAL A 6 19.96 31.02 -13.63
N SER A 7 20.96 30.25 -14.03
CA SER A 7 20.72 28.97 -14.73
C SER A 7 20.37 27.90 -13.70
N ALA A 8 19.14 27.43 -13.73
CA ALA A 8 18.77 26.21 -13.01
C ALA A 8 19.47 25.01 -13.69
N LEU A 9 20.25 24.25 -12.94
CA LEU A 9 20.85 23.01 -13.45
C LEU A 9 19.73 22.01 -13.76
N ALA A 10 19.75 21.46 -14.96
CA ALA A 10 18.87 20.37 -15.37
C ALA A 10 19.20 19.12 -14.53
N GLN A 11 18.23 18.61 -13.79
CA GLN A 11 18.43 17.49 -12.86
C GLN A 11 17.13 16.73 -12.62
N ALA A 12 17.19 15.40 -12.74
CA ALA A 12 16.17 14.51 -12.22
C ALA A 12 16.21 14.48 -10.68
N ARG A 13 15.06 14.39 -10.02
CA ARG A 13 14.97 14.30 -8.56
C ARG A 13 13.98 13.22 -8.18
N PHE A 14 14.42 12.35 -7.27
CA PHE A 14 13.62 11.28 -6.69
C PHE A 14 12.97 11.73 -5.40
N THR A 15 11.65 11.52 -5.28
CA THR A 15 10.93 11.63 -4.02
C THR A 15 9.98 10.44 -3.89
N SER A 16 9.94 9.78 -2.74
CA SER A 16 9.01 8.70 -2.44
C SER A 16 7.89 9.18 -1.52
N SER A 17 6.69 8.61 -1.66
CA SER A 17 5.55 8.86 -0.77
C SER A 17 5.86 8.54 0.69
N THR A 18 6.67 7.49 0.92
CA THR A 18 7.24 7.12 2.22
C THR A 18 8.53 6.35 1.98
N GLN A 19 9.47 6.42 2.94
CA GLN A 19 10.70 5.64 2.92
C GLN A 19 10.61 4.37 3.77
N LEU A 20 9.71 4.33 4.72
CA LEU A 20 9.45 3.19 5.59
C LEU A 20 7.96 2.92 5.70
N GLN A 21 7.54 1.69 5.43
CA GLN A 21 6.18 1.24 5.65
C GLN A 21 6.14 0.19 6.77
N HIS A 22 5.22 0.39 7.72
CA HIS A 22 4.96 -0.56 8.79
C HIS A 22 3.78 -1.45 8.41
N LEU A 23 4.02 -2.75 8.24
CA LEU A 23 2.99 -3.70 7.81
C LEU A 23 2.21 -4.30 8.98
N GLY A 24 2.72 -4.18 10.22
CA GLY A 24 2.14 -4.86 11.36
C GLY A 24 2.25 -6.38 11.22
N GLN A 25 1.24 -7.10 11.69
CA GLN A 25 1.17 -8.55 11.53
C GLN A 25 0.76 -8.93 10.10
N ILE A 26 1.45 -9.89 9.53
CA ILE A 26 1.10 -10.54 8.26
C ILE A 26 1.06 -12.05 8.43
N GLU A 27 0.21 -12.73 7.68
CA GLU A 27 0.00 -14.16 7.84
C GLU A 27 1.15 -14.95 7.20
N TRP A 28 1.59 -16.00 7.88
CA TRP A 28 2.63 -16.92 7.43
C TRP A 28 2.28 -17.58 6.09
N LYS A 29 3.27 -17.63 5.19
CA LYS A 29 3.15 -18.16 3.83
C LYS A 29 2.10 -17.43 2.96
N ARG A 30 1.68 -16.23 3.36
CA ARG A 30 0.87 -15.35 2.52
C ARG A 30 1.73 -14.20 2.03
N PRO A 31 2.19 -14.21 0.78
CA PRO A 31 2.97 -13.12 0.22
C PRO A 31 2.22 -11.79 0.29
N VAL A 32 2.94 -10.73 0.63
CA VAL A 32 2.40 -9.37 0.67
C VAL A 32 3.17 -8.47 -0.28
N THR A 33 2.45 -7.62 -1.03
CA THR A 33 3.06 -6.62 -1.90
C THR A 33 2.95 -5.25 -1.27
N VAL A 34 4.10 -4.58 -1.15
CA VAL A 34 4.22 -3.21 -0.67
C VAL A 34 4.47 -2.32 -1.87
N GLN A 35 3.66 -1.28 -2.05
CA GLN A 35 3.81 -0.33 -3.14
C GLN A 35 4.37 1.00 -2.64
N TYR A 36 5.36 1.51 -3.34
CA TYR A 36 5.89 2.85 -3.16
C TYR A 36 5.60 3.68 -4.40
N THR A 37 5.07 4.87 -4.20
CA THR A 37 4.90 5.85 -5.26
C THR A 37 6.13 6.74 -5.30
N VAL A 38 6.77 6.78 -6.46
CA VAL A 38 7.93 7.62 -6.77
C VAL A 38 7.49 8.80 -7.59
N THR A 39 7.89 10.00 -7.20
CA THR A 39 7.60 11.23 -7.95
C THR A 39 8.89 11.85 -8.44
N ASN A 40 8.93 12.26 -9.70
CA ASN A 40 10.01 13.07 -10.23
C ASN A 40 9.76 14.54 -9.91
N THR A 41 10.46 15.07 -8.93
CA THR A 41 10.39 16.50 -8.53
C THR A 41 11.47 17.36 -9.19
N GLY A 42 12.22 16.80 -10.14
CA GLY A 42 13.21 17.50 -10.95
C GLY A 42 12.62 18.10 -12.22
N ASN A 43 13.50 18.55 -13.11
CA ASN A 43 13.16 19.13 -14.40
C ASN A 43 13.69 18.30 -15.60
N GLU A 44 14.30 17.17 -15.33
CA GLU A 44 14.74 16.17 -16.31
C GLU A 44 14.06 14.82 -16.06
N PRO A 45 13.91 13.95 -17.08
CA PRO A 45 13.32 12.63 -16.90
C PRO A 45 14.06 11.79 -15.85
N LEU A 46 13.31 11.20 -14.91
CA LEU A 46 13.83 10.28 -13.89
C LEU A 46 13.76 8.84 -14.40
N VAL A 47 14.88 8.14 -14.35
CA VAL A 47 14.98 6.72 -14.72
C VAL A 47 15.33 5.91 -13.47
N LEU A 48 14.49 4.91 -13.17
CA LEU A 48 14.81 3.87 -12.19
C LEU A 48 15.57 2.77 -12.91
N THR A 49 16.90 2.75 -12.78
CA THR A 49 17.77 1.86 -13.56
C THR A 49 17.76 0.43 -13.04
N GLU A 50 17.73 0.28 -11.71
CA GLU A 50 17.72 -1.00 -11.03
C GLU A 50 17.04 -0.91 -9.68
N VAL A 51 16.42 -2.01 -9.25
CA VAL A 51 15.83 -2.16 -7.92
C VAL A 51 16.26 -3.51 -7.36
N GLU A 52 17.05 -3.45 -6.29
CA GLU A 52 17.66 -4.63 -5.67
C GLU A 52 17.09 -4.85 -4.26
N PRO A 53 16.32 -5.92 -4.03
CA PRO A 53 15.96 -6.37 -2.69
C PRO A 53 17.17 -6.87 -1.91
N ASP A 54 17.14 -6.73 -0.58
CA ASP A 54 18.19 -7.19 0.33
C ASP A 54 18.21 -8.70 0.58
N CYS A 55 17.21 -9.44 0.12
CA CYS A 55 17.13 -10.90 0.23
C CYS A 55 16.38 -11.54 -0.93
N ALA A 56 16.62 -12.84 -1.16
CA ALA A 56 15.88 -13.65 -2.13
C ALA A 56 14.38 -13.88 -1.75
N CYS A 57 14.02 -13.58 -0.50
CA CYS A 57 12.64 -13.63 0.00
C CYS A 57 11.76 -12.49 -0.50
N THR A 58 12.33 -11.59 -1.30
CA THR A 58 11.67 -10.39 -1.80
C THR A 58 11.87 -10.26 -3.31
N ALA A 59 10.80 -10.01 -4.05
CA ALA A 59 10.82 -9.70 -5.48
C ALA A 59 10.38 -8.26 -5.71
N ALA A 60 10.96 -7.58 -6.69
CA ALA A 60 10.62 -6.21 -7.01
C ALA A 60 10.19 -6.05 -8.47
N ARG A 61 9.19 -5.18 -8.69
CA ARG A 61 8.78 -4.65 -9.99
C ARG A 61 8.75 -3.13 -9.91
N TRP A 62 9.08 -2.46 -11.00
CA TRP A 62 9.10 -1.00 -11.01
C TRP A 62 8.82 -0.43 -12.38
N THR A 63 8.48 0.84 -12.44
CA THR A 63 8.30 1.60 -13.68
C THR A 63 9.62 1.63 -14.45
N LYS A 64 9.63 1.01 -15.64
CA LYS A 64 10.81 0.90 -16.52
C LYS A 64 10.96 2.08 -17.48
N THR A 65 9.87 2.77 -17.79
CA THR A 65 9.88 3.95 -18.65
C THR A 65 10.37 5.18 -17.90
N PRO A 66 11.05 6.14 -18.56
CA PRO A 66 11.40 7.41 -17.93
C PRO A 66 10.16 8.13 -17.37
N ILE A 67 10.27 8.62 -16.14
CA ILE A 67 9.22 9.38 -15.45
C ILE A 67 9.45 10.85 -15.75
N ALA A 68 8.53 11.49 -16.46
CA ALA A 68 8.64 12.89 -16.80
C ALA A 68 8.60 13.81 -15.56
N PRO A 69 9.14 15.05 -15.64
CA PRO A 69 9.02 16.03 -14.56
C PRO A 69 7.58 16.21 -14.07
N GLY A 70 7.38 16.06 -12.76
CA GLY A 70 6.07 16.12 -12.10
C GLY A 70 5.25 14.83 -12.13
N ASP A 71 5.62 13.85 -12.94
CA ASP A 71 4.94 12.57 -13.05
C ASP A 71 5.37 11.58 -11.96
N LYS A 72 4.60 10.48 -11.86
CA LYS A 72 4.77 9.42 -10.86
C LYS A 72 5.07 8.08 -11.54
N GLY A 73 5.84 7.27 -10.83
CA GLY A 73 6.05 5.86 -11.10
C GLY A 73 5.81 5.03 -9.83
N THR A 74 5.91 3.73 -9.96
CA THR A 74 5.73 2.80 -8.84
C THR A 74 6.92 1.86 -8.69
N VAL A 75 7.15 1.45 -7.43
CA VAL A 75 8.00 0.32 -7.07
C VAL A 75 7.15 -0.61 -6.21
N ASP A 76 6.89 -1.80 -6.72
CA ASP A 76 6.13 -2.85 -6.04
C ASP A 76 7.11 -3.91 -5.54
N VAL A 77 7.05 -4.18 -4.24
CA VAL A 77 7.94 -5.11 -3.56
C VAL A 77 7.11 -6.21 -2.93
N THR A 78 7.31 -7.46 -3.39
CA THR A 78 6.58 -8.62 -2.86
C THR A 78 7.49 -9.42 -1.94
N PHE A 79 7.06 -9.57 -0.69
CA PHE A 79 7.71 -10.35 0.35
C PHE A 79 6.98 -11.68 0.54
N ASP A 80 7.69 -12.80 0.60
CA ASP A 80 7.13 -14.15 0.60
C ASP A 80 6.52 -14.60 1.94
N ALA A 81 6.86 -13.93 3.05
CA ALA A 81 6.38 -14.23 4.40
C ALA A 81 6.64 -15.67 4.87
N GLU A 82 7.71 -16.32 4.41
CA GLU A 82 7.97 -17.73 4.74
C GLU A 82 8.61 -17.95 6.12
N ALA A 83 9.25 -16.94 6.69
CA ALA A 83 9.88 -16.99 8.00
C ALA A 83 9.02 -16.30 9.06
N LEU A 84 8.67 -17.02 10.14
CA LEU A 84 7.95 -16.46 11.27
C LEU A 84 8.79 -15.45 12.06
N GLY A 85 8.13 -14.47 12.66
CA GLY A 85 8.71 -13.48 13.56
C GLY A 85 8.89 -12.11 12.92
N HIS A 86 9.56 -11.22 13.66
CA HIS A 86 9.80 -9.84 13.20
C HIS A 86 10.76 -9.79 12.02
N PHE A 87 10.49 -8.91 11.09
CA PHE A 87 11.35 -8.64 9.95
C PHE A 87 11.47 -7.15 9.68
N GLN A 88 12.60 -6.77 9.12
CA GLN A 88 12.84 -5.48 8.48
C GLN A 88 13.55 -5.75 7.16
N LYS A 89 12.99 -5.23 6.07
CA LYS A 89 13.51 -5.40 4.72
C LYS A 89 13.81 -4.06 4.09
N SER A 90 14.79 -4.05 3.21
CA SER A 90 15.15 -2.89 2.42
C SER A 90 15.28 -3.22 0.94
N VAL A 91 15.03 -2.22 0.12
CA VAL A 91 15.19 -2.28 -1.33
C VAL A 91 16.04 -1.11 -1.76
N ALA A 92 17.15 -1.40 -2.41
CA ALA A 92 18.01 -0.39 -3.01
C ALA A 92 17.47 0.00 -4.38
N ILE A 93 17.25 1.29 -4.61
CA ILE A 93 16.78 1.84 -5.87
C ILE A 93 17.89 2.67 -6.48
N PHE A 94 18.35 2.27 -7.65
CA PHE A 94 19.34 2.98 -8.43
C PHE A 94 18.64 3.87 -9.46
N THR A 95 19.08 5.12 -9.55
CA THR A 95 18.46 6.13 -10.43
C THR A 95 19.53 6.98 -11.11
N ASN A 96 19.11 7.73 -12.14
CA ASN A 96 19.90 8.80 -12.73
C ASN A 96 19.84 10.13 -11.96
N ALA A 97 19.11 10.17 -10.83
CA ALA A 97 19.01 11.36 -9.98
C ALA A 97 20.20 11.49 -9.03
N SER A 98 20.21 12.55 -8.24
CA SER A 98 21.14 12.73 -7.12
C SER A 98 20.31 12.82 -5.81
N PRO A 99 20.54 11.93 -4.84
CA PRO A 99 21.49 10.81 -4.83
C PRO A 99 21.11 9.70 -5.84
N HIS A 100 22.12 9.00 -6.39
CA HIS A 100 21.91 7.90 -7.33
C HIS A 100 21.34 6.62 -6.71
N LEU A 101 21.43 6.50 -5.39
CA LEU A 101 21.00 5.35 -4.63
C LEU A 101 20.07 5.81 -3.50
N VAL A 102 18.89 5.22 -3.45
CA VAL A 102 17.89 5.45 -2.40
C VAL A 102 17.44 4.12 -1.83
N TYR A 103 17.25 4.05 -0.52
CA TYR A 103 16.69 2.87 0.14
C TYR A 103 15.24 3.11 0.54
N LEU A 104 14.37 2.19 0.15
CA LEU A 104 13.01 2.07 0.69
C LEU A 104 12.97 0.87 1.62
N LYS A 105 12.17 0.96 2.69
CA LYS A 105 12.14 -0.03 3.76
C LYS A 105 10.70 -0.39 4.12
N PHE A 106 10.53 -1.59 4.61
CA PHE A 106 9.30 -2.04 5.25
C PHE A 106 9.62 -3.02 6.37
N ASP A 107 8.77 -3.06 7.37
CA ASP A 107 8.89 -3.96 8.52
C ASP A 107 7.54 -4.51 8.93
N GLY A 108 7.58 -5.49 9.81
CA GLY A 108 6.39 -6.13 10.35
C GLY A 108 6.73 -7.40 11.13
N GLU A 109 5.73 -8.22 11.35
CA GLU A 109 5.84 -9.50 12.01
C GLU A 109 5.05 -10.56 11.25
N VAL A 110 5.69 -11.66 10.89
CA VAL A 110 5.02 -12.82 10.30
C VAL A 110 4.50 -13.71 11.43
N VAL A 111 3.19 -13.92 11.45
CA VAL A 111 2.48 -14.69 12.47
C VAL A 111 1.68 -15.82 11.84
N THR A 112 1.41 -16.90 12.60
CA THR A 112 0.55 -17.99 12.14
C THR A 112 -0.92 -17.60 12.15
N GLU A 113 -1.30 -16.68 13.03
CA GLU A 113 -2.65 -16.13 13.16
C GLU A 113 -2.57 -14.64 13.47
N ILE A 114 -3.30 -13.83 12.72
CA ILE A 114 -3.35 -12.38 12.96
C ILE A 114 -4.22 -12.11 14.17
N THR A 115 -3.66 -11.41 15.16
CA THR A 115 -4.37 -10.97 16.38
C THR A 115 -4.49 -9.45 16.46
N ASP A 116 -3.66 -8.70 15.72
CA ASP A 116 -3.74 -7.26 15.60
C ASP A 116 -4.37 -6.86 14.25
N PHE A 117 -5.64 -6.52 14.30
CA PHE A 117 -6.43 -6.12 13.13
C PHE A 117 -6.40 -4.59 12.86
N ALA A 118 -5.62 -3.80 13.65
CA ALA A 118 -5.64 -2.34 13.55
C ALA A 118 -5.27 -1.84 12.14
N ARG A 119 -4.41 -2.56 11.42
CA ARG A 119 -4.00 -2.19 10.07
C ARG A 119 -5.04 -2.53 9.00
N THR A 120 -5.60 -3.72 9.06
CA THR A 120 -6.57 -4.20 8.06
C THR A 120 -7.99 -3.70 8.33
N HIS A 121 -8.31 -3.44 9.60
CA HIS A 121 -9.61 -2.97 10.07
C HIS A 121 -9.39 -1.73 10.98
N PRO A 122 -9.06 -0.57 10.40
CA PRO A 122 -8.65 0.61 11.16
C PRO A 122 -9.78 1.24 11.99
N TYR A 123 -11.04 1.01 11.60
CA TYR A 123 -12.18 1.61 12.28
C TYR A 123 -12.69 0.70 13.38
N GLN A 124 -12.76 1.22 14.61
CA GLN A 124 -13.21 0.46 15.78
C GLN A 124 -14.43 1.08 16.43
N VAL A 125 -15.42 0.24 16.69
CA VAL A 125 -16.63 0.59 17.45
C VAL A 125 -16.84 -0.48 18.53
N GLY A 126 -16.53 -0.15 19.77
CA GLY A 126 -16.55 -1.11 20.88
C GLY A 126 -15.57 -2.27 20.65
N GLN A 127 -16.07 -3.49 20.59
CA GLN A 127 -15.30 -4.72 20.33
C GLN A 127 -15.30 -5.12 18.86
N ILE A 128 -15.83 -4.28 17.97
CA ILE A 128 -15.91 -4.55 16.53
C ILE A 128 -14.89 -3.68 15.82
N ARG A 129 -14.15 -4.28 14.87
CA ARG A 129 -13.32 -3.56 13.91
C ARG A 129 -13.84 -3.76 12.50
N ILE A 130 -13.74 -2.73 11.68
CA ILE A 130 -14.29 -2.66 10.32
C ILE A 130 -13.16 -2.19 9.39
N ASP A 131 -13.08 -2.77 8.20
CA ASP A 131 -12.05 -2.43 7.21
C ASP A 131 -12.27 -1.06 6.57
N GLN A 132 -13.53 -0.61 6.45
CA GLN A 132 -13.91 0.67 5.85
C GLN A 132 -15.12 1.29 6.58
N ASN A 133 -15.18 2.60 6.63
CA ASN A 133 -16.28 3.35 7.28
C ASN A 133 -17.23 4.01 6.28
N GLU A 134 -16.94 3.89 4.99
CA GLU A 134 -17.77 4.37 3.90
C GLU A 134 -17.94 3.27 2.87
N ILE A 135 -19.18 3.08 2.40
CA ILE A 135 -19.49 2.12 1.34
C ILE A 135 -19.71 2.90 0.04
N ASN A 136 -18.74 2.80 -0.87
CA ASN A 136 -18.80 3.44 -2.17
C ASN A 136 -19.11 2.39 -3.24
N PHE A 137 -20.29 2.51 -3.86
CA PHE A 137 -20.63 1.66 -5.01
C PHE A 137 -19.97 2.22 -6.27
N PRO A 138 -19.44 1.35 -7.15
CA PRO A 138 -18.94 1.79 -8.44
C PRO A 138 -20.08 2.33 -9.30
N ASP A 139 -19.75 3.17 -10.28
CA ASP A 139 -20.68 3.57 -11.32
C ASP A 139 -21.17 2.34 -12.08
N VAL A 140 -22.50 2.18 -12.20
CA VAL A 140 -23.11 1.00 -12.79
C VAL A 140 -24.03 1.39 -13.95
N GLN A 141 -24.16 0.49 -14.93
CA GLN A 141 -25.13 0.64 -16.00
C GLN A 141 -26.51 0.11 -15.54
N HIS A 142 -27.54 0.52 -16.27
CA HIS A 142 -28.90 0.09 -15.97
C HIS A 142 -29.04 -1.45 -15.96
N GLY A 143 -29.49 -2.00 -14.84
CA GLY A 143 -29.67 -3.45 -14.65
C GLY A 143 -28.52 -4.18 -13.95
N GLU A 144 -27.39 -3.52 -13.70
CA GLU A 144 -26.31 -4.08 -12.92
C GLU A 144 -26.62 -3.99 -11.41
N ARG A 145 -26.12 -4.97 -10.66
CA ARG A 145 -26.22 -5.02 -9.19
C ARG A 145 -24.81 -5.11 -8.61
N PRO A 146 -24.14 -3.98 -8.32
CA PRO A 146 -22.82 -4.01 -7.74
C PRO A 146 -22.88 -4.56 -6.31
N VAL A 147 -21.84 -5.32 -5.95
CA VAL A 147 -21.62 -5.83 -4.60
C VAL A 147 -20.41 -5.09 -4.02
N VAL A 148 -20.52 -4.67 -2.79
CA VAL A 148 -19.41 -4.12 -2.00
C VAL A 148 -19.31 -4.94 -0.74
N ASP A 149 -18.14 -5.55 -0.53
CA ASP A 149 -17.85 -6.33 0.66
C ASP A 149 -17.35 -5.41 1.77
N LEU A 150 -17.87 -5.63 2.97
CA LEU A 150 -17.45 -4.99 4.20
C LEU A 150 -16.95 -6.07 5.14
N SER A 151 -15.67 -6.01 5.50
CA SER A 151 -15.10 -6.97 6.44
C SER A 151 -15.22 -6.47 7.87
N VAL A 152 -15.70 -7.35 8.75
CA VAL A 152 -15.93 -7.05 10.15
C VAL A 152 -15.24 -8.09 11.02
N VAL A 153 -14.42 -7.64 11.97
CA VAL A 153 -13.78 -8.49 12.97
C VAL A 153 -14.40 -8.23 14.34
N ASN A 154 -14.85 -9.28 14.98
CA ASN A 154 -15.32 -9.25 16.36
C ASN A 154 -14.17 -9.62 17.31
N LEU A 155 -13.72 -8.70 18.14
CA LEU A 155 -12.66 -8.90 19.13
C LEU A 155 -13.16 -9.48 20.47
N SER A 156 -14.47 -9.75 20.58
CA SER A 156 -15.07 -10.31 21.79
C SER A 156 -15.31 -11.81 21.67
N ASP A 157 -15.42 -12.50 22.81
CA ASP A 157 -15.79 -13.92 22.87
C ASP A 157 -17.29 -14.15 22.67
N THR A 158 -18.08 -13.09 22.48
CA THR A 158 -19.54 -13.16 22.30
C THR A 158 -19.86 -13.06 20.81
N PRO A 159 -20.67 -13.99 20.25
CA PRO A 159 -21.10 -13.88 18.86
C PRO A 159 -21.76 -12.54 18.55
N TYR A 160 -21.43 -11.97 17.42
CA TYR A 160 -21.98 -10.71 16.95
C TYR A 160 -22.63 -10.90 15.57
N GLU A 161 -23.88 -10.49 15.46
CA GLU A 161 -24.59 -10.43 14.18
C GLU A 161 -24.71 -8.97 13.74
N PRO A 162 -24.05 -8.58 12.63
CA PRO A 162 -24.10 -7.21 12.15
C PRO A 162 -25.52 -6.88 11.63
N VAL A 163 -26.04 -5.74 12.02
CA VAL A 163 -27.32 -5.22 11.53
C VAL A 163 -27.12 -3.83 10.94
N LEU A 164 -27.47 -3.66 9.68
CA LEU A 164 -27.53 -2.35 9.05
C LEU A 164 -28.88 -1.69 9.35
N MET A 165 -28.82 -0.55 10.04
CA MET A 165 -29.99 0.26 10.33
C MET A 165 -30.24 1.24 9.18
N HIS A 166 -31.53 1.51 8.90
CA HIS A 166 -31.97 2.48 7.88
C HIS A 166 -31.48 2.16 6.46
N LEU A 167 -31.38 0.87 6.13
CA LEU A 167 -31.01 0.44 4.78
C LEU A 167 -32.07 0.92 3.78
N PRO A 168 -31.70 1.65 2.72
CA PRO A 168 -32.62 2.01 1.65
C PRO A 168 -33.25 0.76 0.99
N PRO A 169 -34.51 0.80 0.53
CA PRO A 169 -35.21 -0.39 0.03
C PRO A 169 -34.61 -0.99 -1.25
N TYR A 170 -33.69 -0.29 -1.90
CA TYR A 170 -32.97 -0.78 -3.09
C TYR A 170 -31.62 -1.44 -2.77
N LEU A 171 -31.23 -1.49 -1.48
CA LEU A 171 -30.02 -2.19 -1.02
C LEU A 171 -30.43 -3.43 -0.21
N GLU A 172 -29.62 -4.47 -0.37
CA GLU A 172 -29.71 -5.70 0.41
C GLU A 172 -28.39 -5.95 1.10
N MET A 173 -28.44 -6.44 2.34
CA MET A 173 -27.27 -6.91 3.07
C MET A 173 -27.36 -8.42 3.24
N LYS A 174 -26.24 -9.10 3.03
CA LYS A 174 -26.04 -10.50 3.38
C LYS A 174 -24.82 -10.60 4.28
N ALA A 175 -24.96 -11.18 5.44
CA ALA A 175 -23.84 -11.51 6.32
C ALA A 175 -23.40 -12.95 6.04
N GLU A 176 -22.11 -13.14 5.79
CA GLU A 176 -21.47 -14.44 5.64
C GLU A 176 -20.38 -14.55 6.71
N PRO A 177 -20.56 -15.40 7.75
CA PRO A 177 -19.47 -15.66 8.68
C PRO A 177 -18.37 -16.44 8.00
N GLU A 178 -17.11 -16.05 8.23
CA GLU A 178 -15.98 -16.92 7.91
C GLU A 178 -16.03 -18.18 8.80
N VAL A 179 -15.91 -19.35 8.19
CA VAL A 179 -15.95 -20.66 8.85
C VAL A 179 -14.55 -21.04 9.32
#